data_3d44d1704a508ab697b4f9646569e980
#
_entry.id   3d44d1704a508ab697b4f9646569e980
#
_cell.length_a   1.000
_cell.length_b   1.000
_cell.length_c   1.000
_cell.angle_alpha   90.00
_cell.angle_beta   90.00
_cell.angle_gamma   90.00
#
_symmetry.space_group_name_H-M   'P 1'
#
loop_
_entity.id
_entity.type
_entity.pdbx_description
1 polymer ?
#
loop_
_entity_poly.entity_id
_entity_poly.type
_entity_poly.pdbx_seq_one_letter_code
_entity_poly.pdbx_strand_id
1 'polypeptide(L)'
;EAEDAPRNMARFFEASLAAGEKRKPVYDSVEKAVSARVLGGTTPISRDAASLLVERGLMPAHGGWTWRTDPQLMLPSPLRFTNSHAAAFIEAIRSPACLILANQGVMHRHPHVLEQIVRFEHIQQHRLEGGHHLHLEQAAPEVATILDSFYRALA
;
A
#
# COMPACT_ATOMS: atom_id res chain seq x y z
N GLU A 1 -8.27 -10.89 16.12
CA GLU A 1 -8.11 -12.10 16.93
C GLU A 1 -8.50 -13.35 16.12
N ALA A 2 -8.09 -14.58 16.61
CA ALA A 2 -8.42 -15.84 15.94
C ALA A 2 -9.94 -16.08 15.86
N GLU A 3 -10.67 -15.66 16.87
CA GLU A 3 -12.13 -15.73 16.94
C GLU A 3 -12.85 -14.93 15.84
N ASP A 4 -12.18 -13.93 15.27
CA ASP A 4 -12.71 -13.15 14.16
C ASP A 4 -12.59 -13.86 12.79
N ALA A 5 -11.85 -14.97 12.70
CA ALA A 5 -11.55 -15.62 11.44
C ALA A 5 -12.81 -16.05 10.66
N PRO A 6 -13.84 -16.67 11.27
CA PRO A 6 -15.05 -17.04 10.55
C PRO A 6 -15.78 -15.81 9.97
N ARG A 7 -15.86 -14.72 10.72
CA ARG A 7 -16.48 -13.47 10.27
C ARG A 7 -15.70 -12.81 9.13
N ASN A 8 -14.37 -12.81 9.21
CA ASN A 8 -13.51 -12.27 8.15
C ASN A 8 -13.63 -13.08 6.86
N MET A 9 -13.73 -14.41 6.98
CA MET A 9 -13.94 -15.32 5.85
C MET A 9 -15.31 -15.07 5.20
N ALA A 10 -16.38 -14.96 5.97
CA ALA A 10 -17.71 -14.66 5.45
C ALA A 10 -17.72 -13.33 4.67
N ARG A 11 -17.15 -12.28 5.26
CA ARG A 11 -17.02 -10.96 4.60
C ARG A 11 -16.22 -11.02 3.29
N PHE A 12 -15.17 -11.84 3.23
CA PHE A 12 -14.41 -12.04 2.00
C PHE A 12 -15.28 -12.66 0.91
N PHE A 13 -16.03 -13.73 1.21
CA PHE A 13 -16.89 -14.38 0.23
C PHE A 13 -18.01 -13.47 -0.25
N GLU A 14 -18.69 -12.74 0.66
CA GLU A 14 -19.70 -11.76 0.30
C GLU A 14 -19.15 -10.65 -0.61
N ALA A 15 -17.99 -10.08 -0.24
CA ALA A 15 -17.33 -9.06 -1.03
C ALA A 15 -16.84 -9.57 -2.38
N SER A 16 -16.36 -10.83 -2.44
CA SER A 16 -15.89 -11.46 -3.67
C SER A 16 -17.04 -11.69 -4.66
N LEU A 17 -18.18 -12.17 -4.20
CA LEU A 17 -19.37 -12.32 -5.02
C LEU A 17 -19.84 -10.96 -5.55
N ALA A 18 -19.92 -9.94 -4.69
CA ALA A 18 -20.33 -8.61 -5.07
C ALA A 18 -19.33 -7.91 -6.02
N ALA A 19 -18.02 -8.23 -5.94
CA ALA A 19 -17.00 -7.63 -6.79
C ALA A 19 -17.14 -8.02 -8.26
N GLY A 20 -17.63 -9.25 -8.54
CA GLY A 20 -17.90 -9.71 -9.92
C GLY A 20 -18.98 -8.89 -10.63
N GLU A 21 -19.87 -8.26 -9.89
CA GLU A 21 -20.97 -7.45 -10.42
C GLU A 21 -20.62 -5.95 -10.50
N LYS A 22 -19.59 -5.49 -9.80
CA LYS A 22 -19.20 -4.08 -9.76
C LYS A 22 -18.47 -3.67 -11.02
N ARG A 23 -18.99 -2.67 -11.70
CA ARG A 23 -18.30 -2.00 -12.80
C ARG A 23 -17.26 -1.02 -12.23
N LYS A 24 -16.09 -0.98 -12.85
CA LYS A 24 -15.08 0.04 -12.55
C LYS A 24 -15.61 1.43 -12.89
N PRO A 25 -15.26 2.46 -12.12
CA PRO A 25 -15.61 3.83 -12.49
C PRO A 25 -14.94 4.21 -13.82
N VAL A 26 -15.67 4.92 -14.66
CA VAL A 26 -15.17 5.52 -15.90
C VAL A 26 -15.11 7.02 -15.70
N TYR A 27 -13.97 7.62 -15.96
CA TYR A 27 -13.73 9.05 -15.90
C TYR A 27 -13.69 9.60 -17.31
N ASP A 28 -14.44 10.66 -17.58
CA ASP A 28 -14.48 11.31 -18.91
C ASP A 28 -13.17 12.07 -19.23
N SER A 29 -12.31 12.30 -18.23
CA SER A 29 -10.98 12.89 -18.42
C SER A 29 -9.97 12.35 -17.40
N VAL A 30 -8.70 12.41 -17.78
CA VAL A 30 -7.55 12.11 -16.90
C VAL A 30 -7.59 13.00 -15.66
N GLU A 31 -7.94 14.26 -15.83
CA GLU A 31 -8.02 15.27 -14.77
C GLU A 31 -9.04 14.92 -13.68
N LYS A 32 -10.20 14.37 -14.09
CA LYS A 32 -11.21 13.88 -13.15
C LYS A 32 -10.72 12.64 -12.39
N ALA A 33 -9.95 11.76 -13.03
CA ALA A 33 -9.35 10.63 -12.36
C ALA A 33 -8.31 11.07 -11.31
N VAL A 34 -7.47 12.08 -11.61
CA VAL A 34 -6.54 12.68 -10.64
C VAL A 34 -7.31 13.24 -9.45
N SER A 35 -8.33 14.05 -9.70
CA SER A 35 -9.15 14.66 -8.65
C SER A 35 -9.84 13.61 -7.78
N ALA A 36 -10.38 12.56 -8.39
CA ALA A 36 -10.99 11.44 -7.67
C ALA A 36 -9.97 10.69 -6.81
N ARG A 37 -8.71 10.53 -7.28
CA ARG A 37 -7.66 9.87 -6.50
C ARG A 37 -7.24 10.71 -5.29
N VAL A 38 -7.14 12.02 -5.43
CA VAL A 38 -6.82 12.93 -4.33
C VAL A 38 -7.92 12.90 -3.26
N LEU A 39 -9.18 12.95 -3.67
CA LEU A 39 -10.33 13.04 -2.75
C LEU A 39 -10.75 11.70 -2.14
N GLY A 40 -10.59 10.59 -2.87
CA GLY A 40 -11.18 9.29 -2.52
C GLY A 40 -10.22 8.26 -1.94
N GLY A 41 -8.95 8.60 -1.73
CA GLY A 41 -7.97 7.66 -1.20
C GLY A 41 -8.07 7.49 0.33
N THR A 42 -7.73 6.30 0.83
CA THR A 42 -7.64 6.01 2.27
C THR A 42 -6.47 6.74 2.95
N THR A 43 -5.49 7.16 2.18
CA THR A 43 -4.31 7.93 2.61
C THR A 43 -4.20 9.20 1.77
N PRO A 44 -3.95 10.36 2.40
CA PRO A 44 -3.72 11.61 1.69
C PRO A 44 -2.59 11.46 0.66
N ILE A 45 -2.75 12.11 -0.48
CA ILE A 45 -1.77 12.16 -1.56
C ILE A 45 -1.84 13.53 -2.23
N SER A 46 -0.70 14.10 -2.59
CA SER A 46 -0.64 15.34 -3.36
C SER A 46 -1.19 15.15 -4.78
N ARG A 47 -1.57 16.27 -5.42
CA ARG A 47 -2.07 16.23 -6.80
C ARG A 47 -1.00 15.73 -7.77
N ASP A 48 0.25 16.16 -7.58
CA ASP A 48 1.38 15.75 -8.42
C ASP A 48 1.64 14.25 -8.31
N ALA A 49 1.70 13.71 -7.09
CA ALA A 49 1.83 12.28 -6.85
C ALA A 49 0.62 11.48 -7.39
N ALA A 50 -0.59 12.01 -7.27
CA ALA A 50 -1.78 11.40 -7.88
C ALA A 50 -1.70 11.38 -9.41
N SER A 51 -1.15 12.42 -10.03
CA SER A 51 -0.94 12.48 -11.49
C SER A 51 0.02 11.39 -11.97
N LEU A 52 1.13 11.15 -11.26
CA LEU A 52 2.06 10.06 -11.56
C LEU A 52 1.39 8.67 -11.49
N LEU A 53 0.52 8.46 -10.51
CA LEU A 53 -0.24 7.21 -10.39
C LEU A 53 -1.24 7.05 -11.53
N VAL A 54 -1.92 8.12 -11.90
CA VAL A 54 -2.93 8.15 -12.97
C VAL A 54 -2.30 7.86 -14.32
N GLU A 55 -1.15 8.48 -14.63
CA GLU A 55 -0.41 8.27 -15.87
C GLU A 55 -0.13 6.79 -16.15
N ARG A 56 0.26 6.03 -15.14
CA ARG A 56 0.58 4.61 -15.25
C ARG A 56 -0.62 3.69 -15.02
N GLY A 57 -1.57 4.15 -14.22
CA GLY A 57 -2.68 3.34 -13.68
C GLY A 57 -3.92 3.35 -14.54
N LEU A 58 -4.12 4.30 -15.44
CA LEU A 58 -5.30 4.35 -16.30
C LEU A 58 -5.13 3.56 -17.60
N MET A 59 -6.26 3.22 -18.17
CA MET A 59 -6.40 2.66 -19.51
C MET A 59 -7.66 3.23 -20.18
N PRO A 60 -7.71 3.31 -21.53
CA PRO A 60 -8.92 3.68 -22.25
C PRO A 60 -10.09 2.74 -21.94
N ALA A 61 -11.30 3.29 -21.85
CA ALA A 61 -12.55 2.57 -21.69
C ALA A 61 -13.63 3.27 -22.53
N HIS A 62 -14.75 2.58 -22.77
CA HIS A 62 -15.89 3.21 -23.45
C HIS A 62 -16.40 4.40 -22.62
N GLY A 63 -16.38 5.58 -23.21
CA GLY A 63 -16.76 6.83 -22.54
C GLY A 63 -15.65 7.51 -21.74
N GLY A 64 -14.40 7.08 -21.84
CA GLY A 64 -13.29 7.77 -21.17
C GLY A 64 -12.17 6.86 -20.69
N TRP A 65 -11.84 6.93 -19.40
CA TRP A 65 -10.71 6.28 -18.78
C TRP A 65 -11.11 5.49 -17.54
N THR A 66 -10.49 4.32 -17.31
CA THR A 66 -10.70 3.52 -16.11
C THR A 66 -9.37 3.03 -15.54
N TRP A 67 -9.37 2.60 -14.27
CA TRP A 67 -8.18 2.03 -13.65
C TRP A 67 -7.86 0.63 -14.21
N ARG A 68 -6.59 0.36 -14.46
CA ARG A 68 -6.08 -0.99 -14.80
C ARG A 68 -6.24 -1.96 -13.64
N THR A 69 -6.18 -1.45 -12.42
CA THR A 69 -6.22 -2.22 -11.18
C THR A 69 -7.40 -3.19 -11.17
N ASP A 70 -7.13 -4.44 -10.83
CA ASP A 70 -8.17 -5.45 -10.62
C ASP A 70 -9.00 -5.09 -9.37
N PRO A 71 -10.34 -5.01 -9.47
CA PRO A 71 -11.19 -4.79 -8.31
C PRO A 71 -10.98 -5.79 -7.16
N GLN A 72 -10.52 -7.00 -7.46
CA GLN A 72 -10.23 -8.02 -6.45
C GLN A 72 -9.11 -7.61 -5.48
N LEU A 73 -8.20 -6.71 -5.88
CA LEU A 73 -7.19 -6.16 -4.98
C LEU A 73 -7.76 -5.34 -3.81
N MET A 74 -9.02 -4.93 -3.92
CA MET A 74 -9.71 -4.20 -2.85
C MET A 74 -10.52 -5.10 -1.92
N LEU A 75 -10.49 -6.41 -2.14
CA LEU A 75 -11.17 -7.35 -1.27
C LEU A 75 -10.48 -7.43 0.10
N PRO A 76 -11.24 -7.61 1.19
CA PRO A 76 -10.66 -7.90 2.47
C PRO A 76 -9.93 -9.25 2.43
N SER A 77 -8.83 -9.38 3.18
CA SER A 77 -8.16 -10.69 3.29
C SER A 77 -9.08 -11.72 3.96
N PRO A 78 -9.25 -12.94 3.39
CA PRO A 78 -10.03 -14.00 4.01
C PRO A 78 -9.43 -14.47 5.33
N LEU A 79 -8.09 -14.50 5.39
CA LEU A 79 -7.32 -14.83 6.58
C LEU A 79 -6.46 -13.65 6.98
N ARG A 80 -6.56 -13.25 8.25
CA ARG A 80 -5.70 -12.21 8.82
C ARG A 80 -4.72 -12.87 9.77
N PHE A 81 -3.46 -12.63 9.54
CA PHE A 81 -2.43 -13.06 10.48
C PHE A 81 -2.59 -12.34 11.81
N THR A 82 -2.38 -13.06 12.89
CA THR A 82 -2.14 -12.45 14.20
C THR A 82 -0.75 -11.79 14.21
N ASN A 83 -0.49 -10.95 15.20
CA ASN A 83 0.83 -10.31 15.33
C ASN A 83 1.96 -11.34 15.46
N SER A 84 1.70 -12.47 16.14
CA SER A 84 2.67 -13.56 16.27
C SER A 84 2.95 -14.27 14.93
N HIS A 85 1.93 -14.48 14.10
CA HIS A 85 2.14 -15.02 12.75
C HIS A 85 2.98 -14.06 11.91
N ALA A 86 2.65 -12.76 11.91
CA ALA A 86 3.40 -11.76 11.15
C ALA A 86 4.86 -11.69 11.63
N ALA A 87 5.10 -11.68 12.93
CA ALA A 87 6.45 -11.69 13.51
C ALA A 87 7.25 -12.91 13.07
N ALA A 88 6.66 -14.12 13.15
CA ALA A 88 7.34 -15.35 12.74
C ALA A 88 7.75 -15.33 11.25
N PHE A 89 6.90 -14.79 10.36
CA PHE A 89 7.28 -14.63 8.95
C PHE A 89 8.41 -13.63 8.75
N ILE A 90 8.42 -12.51 9.48
CA ILE A 90 9.48 -11.51 9.38
C ILE A 90 10.80 -12.06 9.93
N GLU A 91 10.77 -12.74 11.07
CA GLU A 91 11.95 -13.40 11.65
C GLU A 91 12.54 -14.50 10.74
N ALA A 92 11.72 -15.12 9.91
CA ALA A 92 12.16 -16.15 8.96
C ALA A 92 12.82 -15.57 7.70
N ILE A 93 12.81 -14.25 7.48
CA ILE A 93 13.47 -13.62 6.32
C ILE A 93 14.97 -13.84 6.43
N ARG A 94 15.59 -14.42 5.40
CA ARG A 94 17.04 -14.66 5.30
C ARG A 94 17.72 -13.80 4.23
N SER A 95 16.94 -13.24 3.32
CA SER A 95 17.44 -12.30 2.32
C SER A 95 17.73 -10.96 2.98
N PRO A 96 18.69 -10.17 2.45
CA PRO A 96 18.82 -8.77 2.81
C PRO A 96 17.48 -8.05 2.65
N ALA A 97 17.14 -7.25 3.63
CA ALA A 97 15.87 -6.52 3.64
C ALA A 97 16.06 -5.07 4.10
N CYS A 98 15.37 -4.15 3.44
CA CYS A 98 15.37 -2.73 3.78
C CYS A 98 13.93 -2.27 4.02
N LEU A 99 13.69 -1.60 5.12
CA LEU A 99 12.42 -1.04 5.53
C LEU A 99 12.53 0.48 5.62
N ILE A 100 11.70 1.19 4.87
CA ILE A 100 11.61 2.65 4.92
C ILE A 100 10.25 3.03 5.51
N LEU A 101 10.25 3.70 6.64
CA LEU A 101 9.07 4.11 7.38
C LEU A 101 8.85 5.62 7.26
N ALA A 102 7.61 6.01 6.97
CA ALA A 102 7.17 7.40 7.02
C ALA A 102 6.80 7.81 8.44
N ASN A 103 7.30 8.94 8.94
CA ASN A 103 6.99 9.44 10.28
C ASN A 103 5.50 9.81 10.47
N GLN A 104 4.78 10.07 9.39
CA GLN A 104 3.34 10.35 9.37
C GLN A 104 2.55 9.31 8.53
N GLY A 105 3.13 8.15 8.29
CA GLY A 105 2.52 7.06 7.53
C GLY A 105 1.43 6.32 8.30
N VAL A 106 0.75 5.40 7.61
CA VAL A 106 -0.35 4.60 8.19
C VAL A 106 0.08 3.77 9.39
N MET A 107 1.36 3.40 9.48
CA MET A 107 1.88 2.59 10.59
C MET A 107 1.82 3.32 11.94
N HIS A 108 1.79 4.65 11.93
CA HIS A 108 1.59 5.44 13.16
C HIS A 108 0.22 5.21 13.84
N ARG A 109 -0.74 4.70 13.10
CA ARG A 109 -2.05 4.28 13.65
C ARG A 109 -1.99 2.94 14.36
N HIS A 110 -0.83 2.26 14.30
CA HIS A 110 -0.59 0.94 14.85
C HIS A 110 0.71 0.91 15.66
N PRO A 111 0.80 1.64 16.78
CA PRO A 111 2.05 1.80 17.54
C PRO A 111 2.64 0.46 18.00
N HIS A 112 1.80 -0.51 18.36
CA HIS A 112 2.24 -1.86 18.71
C HIS A 112 2.96 -2.60 17.57
N VAL A 113 2.61 -2.29 16.30
CA VAL A 113 3.32 -2.86 15.14
C VAL A 113 4.69 -2.19 14.97
N LEU A 114 4.77 -0.87 15.16
CA LEU A 114 6.03 -0.15 15.14
C LEU A 114 7.00 -0.62 16.22
N GLU A 115 6.51 -0.89 17.43
CA GLU A 115 7.31 -1.44 18.53
C GLU A 115 7.88 -2.83 18.19
N GLN A 116 7.12 -3.64 17.46
CA GLN A 116 7.60 -4.94 16.99
C GLN A 116 8.63 -4.82 15.86
N ILE A 117 8.38 -3.92 14.90
CA ILE A 117 9.27 -3.72 13.75
C ILE A 117 10.70 -3.36 14.17
N VAL A 118 10.86 -2.51 15.18
CA VAL A 118 12.21 -2.10 15.65
C VAL A 118 13.04 -3.25 16.26
N ARG A 119 12.40 -4.37 16.57
CA ARG A 119 13.11 -5.57 17.11
C ARG A 119 13.77 -6.41 16.02
N PHE A 120 13.45 -6.18 14.74
CA PHE A 120 14.01 -6.94 13.62
C PHE A 120 15.36 -6.33 13.21
N GLU A 121 16.42 -6.57 14.02
CA GLU A 121 17.78 -6.04 13.81
C GLU A 121 18.41 -6.47 12.49
N HIS A 122 17.96 -7.59 11.90
CA HIS A 122 18.44 -8.10 10.62
C HIS A 122 17.85 -7.35 9.40
N ILE A 123 16.91 -6.42 9.62
CA ILE A 123 16.33 -5.57 8.59
C ILE A 123 16.91 -4.16 8.72
N GLN A 124 17.54 -3.67 7.65
CA GLN A 124 17.99 -2.29 7.59
C GLN A 124 16.79 -1.34 7.66
N GLN A 125 16.75 -0.45 8.65
CA GLN A 125 15.60 0.40 8.89
C GLN A 125 15.94 1.87 8.69
N HIS A 126 15.07 2.60 7.98
CA HIS A 126 15.15 4.03 7.76
C HIS A 126 13.82 4.69 8.14
N ARG A 127 13.90 5.88 8.70
CA ARG A 127 12.73 6.71 8.99
C ARG A 127 12.87 8.04 8.29
N LEU A 128 11.84 8.42 7.53
CA LEU A 128 11.81 9.66 6.76
C LEU A 128 10.61 10.52 7.16
N GLU A 129 10.77 11.81 7.03
CA GLU A 129 9.66 12.74 7.17
C GLU A 129 8.71 12.61 5.98
N GLY A 130 7.41 12.68 6.26
CA GLY A 130 6.36 12.64 5.24
C GLY A 130 5.25 11.64 5.53
N GLY A 131 4.29 11.61 4.61
CA GLY A 131 3.11 10.77 4.65
C GLY A 131 3.35 9.36 4.12
N HIS A 132 2.25 8.62 3.95
CA HIS A 132 2.29 7.22 3.50
C HIS A 132 2.93 7.03 2.12
N HIS A 133 2.88 8.05 1.27
CA HIS A 133 3.35 7.98 -0.12
C HIS A 133 4.74 8.58 -0.31
N LEU A 134 5.69 8.34 0.62
CA LEU A 134 7.08 8.84 0.59
C LEU A 134 7.72 8.78 -0.79
N HIS A 135 7.57 7.65 -1.48
CA HIS A 135 8.18 7.34 -2.76
C HIS A 135 7.58 8.11 -3.96
N LEU A 136 6.53 8.86 -3.74
CA LEU A 136 5.84 9.67 -4.76
C LEU A 136 5.83 11.18 -4.43
N GLU A 137 6.30 11.56 -3.25
CA GLU A 137 6.21 12.93 -2.75
C GLU A 137 7.61 13.50 -2.44
N GLN A 138 7.70 14.49 -1.57
CA GLN A 138 8.93 15.24 -1.32
C GLN A 138 10.13 14.36 -0.91
N ALA A 139 9.88 13.27 -0.20
CA ALA A 139 10.93 12.32 0.22
C ALA A 139 11.36 11.33 -0.87
N ALA A 140 10.79 11.36 -2.07
CA ALA A 140 11.12 10.41 -3.13
C ALA A 140 12.62 10.38 -3.51
N PRO A 141 13.36 11.50 -3.59
CA PRO A 141 14.81 11.47 -3.84
C PRO A 141 15.59 10.78 -2.72
N GLU A 142 15.17 10.96 -1.46
CA GLU A 142 15.81 10.33 -0.30
C GLU A 142 15.54 8.82 -0.27
N VAL A 143 14.29 8.42 -0.56
CA VAL A 143 13.93 7.01 -0.75
C VAL A 143 14.79 6.37 -1.85
N ALA A 144 14.96 7.05 -2.99
CA ALA A 144 15.80 6.55 -4.08
C ALA A 144 17.26 6.38 -3.66
N THR A 145 17.81 7.33 -2.91
CA THR A 145 19.19 7.26 -2.39
C THR A 145 19.38 6.09 -1.44
N ILE A 146 18.44 5.84 -0.54
CA ILE A 146 18.47 4.69 0.38
C ILE A 146 18.45 3.38 -0.41
N LEU A 147 17.54 3.26 -1.37
CA LEU A 147 17.43 2.04 -2.18
C LEU A 147 18.68 1.81 -3.06
N ASP A 148 19.23 2.86 -3.68
CA ASP A 148 20.47 2.75 -4.45
C ASP A 148 21.64 2.26 -3.58
N SER A 149 21.79 2.84 -2.38
CA SER A 149 22.82 2.43 -1.42
C SER A 149 22.62 0.98 -0.97
N PHE A 150 21.37 0.59 -0.69
CA PHE A 150 21.03 -0.77 -0.29
C PHE A 150 21.39 -1.78 -1.39
N TYR A 151 20.99 -1.53 -2.64
CA TYR A 151 21.28 -2.44 -3.74
C TYR A 151 22.76 -2.50 -4.11
N ARG A 152 23.50 -1.40 -4.03
CA ARG A 152 24.96 -1.40 -4.25
C ARG A 152 25.70 -2.22 -3.21
N ALA A 153 25.21 -2.26 -1.97
CA ALA A 153 25.81 -3.08 -0.91
C ALA A 153 25.59 -4.59 -1.11
N LEU A 154 24.70 -4.99 -2.04
CA LEU A 154 24.40 -6.38 -2.37
C LEU A 154 25.17 -6.89 -3.61
N ALA A 155 25.76 -5.98 -4.38
CA ALA A 155 26.50 -6.31 -5.60
C ALA A 155 27.95 -6.69 -5.31
#